data_70517109bbf5747eff5f07f577d7a68d
#
_entry.id   70517109bbf5747eff5f07f577d7a68d
#
_cell.length_a   1.000
_cell.length_b   1.000
_cell.length_c   1.000
_cell.angle_alpha   90.00
_cell.angle_beta   90.00
_cell.angle_gamma   90.00
#
_symmetry.space_group_name_H-M   'P 1'
#
loop_
_entity.id
_entity.type
_entity.pdbx_description
1 polymer ?
#
loop_
_entity_poly.entity_id
_entity_poly.type
_entity_poly.pdbx_seq_one_letter_code
_entity_poly.pdbx_strand_id
1 'polypeptide(L)'
;MPSSFEDVKNNVDALWVEHGYGNRFQGFQNLMRLRVRDVLLVSSLYDLYLFEEDGRLYELIRQEFQVLNLSHPPEITHVTSGEEAIELLTSGENFDLVITTLHIEDMPVIRFAQKVRQTGIDIPMILLAYDNREKKEIITNYDTSVFDRIFIWHGDYRLLVAMIKHVEDKLNVQTDTAAVGVQVIILVEDDISFYSSYLPLLYTQILNQSQRLISEGVNLTHKFLRMRARPKILLCSTYEEAWSCFEKYEDYVLGVISDIDFLRNGEKDPRAGFKFAESVRARKEDIPILLQSGDAQAAEEASKLGAGFLQKGSPTLLHDLTDFVMTHFGFGDFIFRTPDGVEVGRATNLMQLEEQLKKVPDECIQFHARRNHFSNWLKARTEFWLAHKLRPQKVEDFPTIKELRDDLIGALRLYQDTRQRGIITEYSKESFDPKNSFARIGTGSVGGKARGLGFVNTLINN
;
A
#
# COMPACT_ATOMS: atom_id res chain seq x y z
N MET A 1 5.91 -18.82 -16.00
CA MET A 1 5.54 -17.81 -14.99
C MET A 1 4.39 -18.42 -14.20
N PRO A 2 4.38 -18.37 -12.87
CA PRO A 2 3.22 -18.84 -12.11
C PRO A 2 2.03 -17.95 -12.46
N SER A 3 0.98 -18.55 -13.00
CA SER A 3 -0.17 -17.84 -13.58
C SER A 3 -1.44 -17.95 -12.72
N SER A 4 -1.37 -18.64 -11.57
CA SER A 4 -2.52 -18.85 -10.70
C SER A 4 -2.17 -18.67 -9.21
N PHE A 5 -3.19 -18.42 -8.40
CA PHE A 5 -3.09 -18.37 -6.93
C PHE A 5 -2.55 -19.68 -6.32
N GLU A 6 -2.91 -20.83 -6.91
CA GLU A 6 -2.37 -22.12 -6.50
C GLU A 6 -0.86 -22.24 -6.74
N ASP A 7 -0.34 -21.66 -7.82
CA ASP A 7 1.10 -21.64 -8.08
C ASP A 7 1.86 -20.77 -7.08
N VAL A 8 1.27 -19.63 -6.66
CA VAL A 8 1.85 -18.79 -5.62
C VAL A 8 1.75 -19.48 -4.25
N LYS A 9 0.63 -20.13 -3.95
CA LYS A 9 0.44 -20.92 -2.73
C LYS A 9 1.45 -22.07 -2.67
N ASN A 10 1.57 -22.84 -3.75
CA ASN A 10 2.53 -23.93 -3.84
C ASN A 10 3.98 -23.43 -3.76
N ASN A 11 4.27 -22.26 -4.33
CA ASN A 11 5.60 -21.63 -4.27
C ASN A 11 5.89 -21.08 -2.87
N VAL A 12 4.91 -20.52 -2.18
CA VAL A 12 5.04 -20.06 -0.80
C VAL A 12 5.14 -21.25 0.15
N ASP A 13 4.34 -22.30 -0.03
CA ASP A 13 4.41 -23.54 0.76
C ASP A 13 5.71 -24.32 0.47
N ALA A 14 6.17 -24.40 -0.77
CA ALA A 14 7.45 -25.00 -1.14
C ALA A 14 8.64 -24.22 -0.55
N LEU A 15 8.60 -22.89 -0.57
CA LEU A 15 9.61 -22.03 0.07
C LEU A 15 9.66 -22.22 1.59
N TRP A 16 8.53 -22.62 2.21
CA TRP A 16 8.46 -22.89 3.66
C TRP A 16 8.90 -24.31 4.03
N VAL A 17 8.69 -25.28 3.16
CA VAL A 17 8.97 -26.71 3.44
C VAL A 17 10.36 -27.13 2.98
N GLU A 18 10.86 -26.62 1.85
CA GLU A 18 12.07 -27.14 1.19
C GLU A 18 13.38 -26.47 1.61
N HIS A 19 13.32 -25.24 2.13
CA HIS A 19 14.52 -24.45 2.35
C HIS A 19 14.57 -23.91 3.79
N GLY A 20 15.32 -24.57 4.63
CA GLY A 20 15.64 -24.11 5.98
C GLY A 20 16.11 -22.64 6.02
N TYR A 21 15.85 -21.99 7.11
CA TYR A 21 16.09 -20.61 7.60
C TYR A 21 16.74 -19.54 6.68
N GLY A 22 17.58 -19.91 5.70
CA GLY A 22 18.25 -18.95 4.79
C GLY A 22 17.37 -18.35 3.71
N ASN A 23 16.36 -19.06 3.23
CA ASN A 23 15.57 -18.65 2.06
C ASN A 23 14.23 -17.94 2.41
N ARG A 24 13.85 -17.88 3.68
CA ARG A 24 12.59 -17.28 4.14
C ARG A 24 12.40 -15.81 3.74
N PHE A 25 13.48 -15.10 3.43
CA PHE A 25 13.47 -13.67 3.13
C PHE A 25 13.93 -13.34 1.71
N GLN A 26 14.29 -14.30 0.88
CA GLN A 26 14.73 -14.02 -0.49
C GLN A 26 13.65 -13.32 -1.33
N GLY A 27 12.39 -13.71 -1.16
CA GLY A 27 11.26 -13.02 -1.80
C GLY A 27 11.18 -11.54 -1.43
N PHE A 28 11.30 -11.23 -0.12
CA PHE A 28 11.25 -9.85 0.37
C PHE A 28 12.46 -9.00 -0.01
N GLN A 29 13.64 -9.60 -0.23
CA GLN A 29 14.83 -8.88 -0.71
C GLN A 29 14.65 -8.33 -2.11
N ASN A 30 13.81 -8.97 -2.89
CA ASN A 30 13.52 -8.61 -4.27
C ASN A 30 12.36 -7.60 -4.41
N LEU A 31 11.73 -7.18 -3.31
CA LEU A 31 10.66 -6.19 -3.35
C LEU A 31 11.20 -4.79 -3.61
N MET A 32 10.36 -3.97 -4.26
CA MET A 32 10.67 -2.57 -4.55
C MET A 32 12.01 -2.42 -5.28
N ARG A 33 12.21 -3.20 -6.34
CA ARG A 33 13.45 -3.17 -7.12
C ARG A 33 13.65 -1.86 -7.87
N LEU A 34 12.55 -1.36 -8.42
CA LEU A 34 12.53 -0.10 -9.16
C LEU A 34 12.14 1.02 -8.19
N ARG A 35 13.10 1.87 -7.86
CA ARG A 35 12.91 3.01 -6.96
C ARG A 35 13.24 4.26 -7.71
N VAL A 36 12.48 5.30 -7.43
CA VAL A 36 12.79 6.64 -7.88
C VAL A 36 13.89 7.20 -6.99
N ARG A 37 15.09 7.35 -7.54
CA ARG A 37 16.27 7.89 -6.87
C ARG A 37 16.63 9.27 -7.40
N ASP A 38 16.50 9.44 -8.72
CA ASP A 38 16.90 10.65 -9.43
C ASP A 38 15.67 11.23 -10.13
N VAL A 39 15.28 12.43 -9.71
CA VAL A 39 14.13 13.16 -10.23
C VAL A 39 14.62 14.40 -10.99
N LEU A 40 14.18 14.54 -12.22
CA LEU A 40 14.38 15.78 -12.99
C LEU A 40 13.15 16.66 -12.83
N LEU A 41 13.31 17.81 -12.16
CA LEU A 41 12.28 18.83 -12.01
C LEU A 41 12.49 19.92 -13.05
N VAL A 42 11.52 20.08 -13.96
CA VAL A 42 11.55 21.10 -15.00
C VAL A 42 10.49 22.14 -14.71
N SER A 43 10.90 23.32 -14.26
CA SER A 43 9.96 24.38 -13.85
C SER A 43 10.61 25.76 -13.96
N SER A 44 9.78 26.81 -14.14
CA SER A 44 10.30 28.18 -14.04
C SER A 44 10.86 28.44 -12.64
N LEU A 45 11.74 29.44 -12.51
CA LEU A 45 12.21 29.88 -11.19
C LEU A 45 11.08 30.38 -10.29
N TYR A 46 10.03 30.95 -10.88
CA TYR A 46 8.85 31.39 -10.14
C TYR A 46 8.07 30.20 -9.56
N ASP A 47 7.88 29.16 -10.36
CA ASP A 47 7.20 27.93 -9.92
C ASP A 47 8.01 27.22 -8.84
N LEU A 48 9.35 27.14 -9.01
CA LEU A 48 10.21 26.61 -7.97
C LEU A 48 10.06 27.38 -6.66
N TYR A 49 10.03 28.71 -6.73
CA TYR A 49 9.82 29.56 -5.55
C TYR A 49 8.48 29.29 -4.85
N LEU A 50 7.41 29.02 -5.62
CA LEU A 50 6.12 28.63 -5.06
C LEU A 50 6.12 27.26 -4.39
N PHE A 51 6.93 26.31 -4.87
CA PHE A 51 7.11 25.02 -4.20
C PHE A 51 7.95 25.14 -2.93
N GLU A 52 8.92 26.03 -2.97
CA GLU A 52 9.80 26.32 -1.87
C GLU A 52 9.21 27.40 -0.97
N GLU A 53 8.16 27.10 -0.21
CA GLU A 53 7.84 27.97 0.94
C GLU A 53 9.13 28.13 1.78
N ASP A 54 9.81 29.25 1.66
CA ASP A 54 11.09 29.58 2.31
C ASP A 54 12.34 28.78 1.89
N GLY A 55 12.44 28.26 0.66
CA GLY A 55 13.64 27.55 0.19
C GLY A 55 13.87 26.17 0.86
N ARG A 56 12.84 25.49 1.34
CA ARG A 56 12.96 24.28 2.15
C ARG A 56 12.39 23.01 1.52
N LEU A 57 11.97 23.03 0.27
CA LEU A 57 11.32 21.85 -0.35
C LEU A 57 12.17 20.57 -0.18
N TYR A 58 13.47 20.67 -0.48
CA TYR A 58 14.40 19.55 -0.34
C TYR A 58 14.54 19.08 1.11
N GLU A 59 14.57 20.03 2.05
CA GLU A 59 14.64 19.70 3.48
C GLU A 59 13.35 19.02 3.96
N LEU A 60 12.18 19.51 3.52
CA LEU A 60 10.89 18.94 3.87
C LEU A 60 10.72 17.53 3.32
N ILE A 61 11.10 17.30 2.07
CA ILE A 61 11.09 15.94 1.50
C ILE A 61 12.06 15.04 2.27
N ARG A 62 13.27 15.50 2.57
CA ARG A 62 14.25 14.73 3.33
C ARG A 62 13.77 14.42 4.74
N GLN A 63 13.14 15.38 5.43
CA GLN A 63 12.53 15.17 6.74
C GLN A 63 11.39 14.16 6.67
N GLU A 64 10.50 14.25 5.68
CA GLU A 64 9.40 13.29 5.51
C GLU A 64 9.94 11.89 5.25
N PHE A 65 10.97 11.73 4.42
CA PHE A 65 11.64 10.44 4.22
C PHE A 65 12.26 9.91 5.51
N GLN A 66 12.80 10.77 6.37
CA GLN A 66 13.32 10.38 7.70
C GLN A 66 12.19 10.00 8.66
N VAL A 67 11.16 10.83 8.76
CA VAL A 67 9.97 10.58 9.61
C VAL A 67 9.32 9.26 9.20
N LEU A 68 9.19 9.01 7.90
CA LEU A 68 8.62 7.79 7.35
C LEU A 68 9.62 6.63 7.27
N ASN A 69 10.84 6.78 7.82
CA ASN A 69 11.90 5.76 7.83
C ASN A 69 12.20 5.19 6.43
N LEU A 70 12.03 5.99 5.39
CA LEU A 70 12.36 5.61 4.02
C LEU A 70 13.87 5.70 3.82
N SER A 71 14.44 4.73 3.11
CA SER A 71 15.89 4.47 3.14
C SER A 71 16.75 5.58 2.55
N HIS A 72 16.29 6.30 1.52
CA HIS A 72 17.02 7.41 0.90
C HIS A 72 16.00 8.37 0.27
N PRO A 73 16.08 9.66 0.54
CA PRO A 73 15.34 10.67 -0.22
C PRO A 73 15.85 10.68 -1.67
N PRO A 74 15.01 10.97 -2.66
CA PRO A 74 15.46 11.13 -4.04
C PRO A 74 16.36 12.36 -4.17
N GLU A 75 17.28 12.29 -5.09
CA GLU A 75 18.04 13.44 -5.54
C GLU A 75 17.21 14.19 -6.60
N ILE A 76 17.06 15.50 -6.46
CA ILE A 76 16.25 16.31 -7.37
C ILE A 76 17.18 17.27 -8.11
N THR A 77 17.26 17.11 -9.41
CA THR A 77 17.94 18.02 -10.31
C THR A 77 16.92 18.98 -10.89
N HIS A 78 17.09 20.28 -10.68
CA HIS A 78 16.19 21.31 -11.19
C HIS A 78 16.80 22.00 -12.41
N VAL A 79 15.98 22.17 -13.46
CA VAL A 79 16.29 22.96 -14.65
C VAL A 79 15.10 23.85 -15.02
N THR A 80 15.36 24.97 -15.68
CA THR A 80 14.29 25.93 -16.03
C THR A 80 13.82 25.79 -17.47
N SER A 81 14.62 25.15 -18.34
CA SER A 81 14.33 25.03 -19.76
C SER A 81 14.11 23.59 -20.20
N GLY A 82 13.24 23.41 -21.18
CA GLY A 82 12.97 22.10 -21.77
C GLY A 82 14.15 21.59 -22.61
N GLU A 83 14.94 22.46 -23.23
CA GLU A 83 16.13 22.05 -23.99
C GLU A 83 17.21 21.51 -23.07
N GLU A 84 17.51 22.18 -21.97
CA GLU A 84 18.45 21.69 -20.95
C GLU A 84 18.02 20.34 -20.39
N ALA A 85 16.71 20.20 -20.08
CA ALA A 85 16.14 18.93 -19.62
C ALA A 85 16.35 17.80 -20.64
N ILE A 86 16.14 18.07 -21.95
CA ILE A 86 16.34 17.08 -23.01
C ILE A 86 17.82 16.72 -23.15
N GLU A 87 18.72 17.71 -23.04
CA GLU A 87 20.17 17.46 -23.07
C GLU A 87 20.58 16.54 -21.93
N LEU A 88 20.13 16.79 -20.69
CA LEU A 88 20.41 15.94 -19.54
C LEU A 88 19.88 14.52 -19.75
N LEU A 89 18.62 14.37 -20.18
CA LEU A 89 18.01 13.07 -20.46
C LEU A 89 18.72 12.28 -21.55
N THR A 90 19.36 12.96 -22.52
CA THR A 90 20.07 12.32 -23.63
C THR A 90 21.58 12.19 -23.41
N SER A 91 22.15 12.87 -22.43
CA SER A 91 23.59 12.84 -22.10
C SER A 91 24.08 11.53 -21.48
N GLY A 92 23.14 10.65 -21.09
CA GLY A 92 23.44 9.39 -20.41
C GLY A 92 23.33 9.48 -18.88
N GLU A 93 22.89 10.61 -18.34
CA GLU A 93 22.45 10.71 -16.96
C GLU A 93 21.16 9.91 -16.77
N ASN A 94 21.08 9.15 -15.68
CA ASN A 94 19.92 8.29 -15.42
C ASN A 94 18.95 9.03 -14.49
N PHE A 95 17.79 9.38 -15.02
CA PHE A 95 16.66 9.84 -14.22
C PHE A 95 15.57 8.78 -14.19
N ASP A 96 14.90 8.65 -13.04
CA ASP A 96 13.82 7.68 -12.84
C ASP A 96 12.43 8.32 -13.01
N LEU A 97 12.33 9.65 -12.94
CA LEU A 97 11.09 10.40 -13.01
C LEU A 97 11.36 11.83 -13.50
N VAL A 98 10.52 12.30 -14.41
CA VAL A 98 10.43 13.73 -14.77
C VAL A 98 9.16 14.32 -14.15
N ILE A 99 9.33 15.41 -13.40
CA ILE A 99 8.23 16.26 -12.94
C ILE A 99 8.36 17.60 -13.64
N THR A 100 7.31 18.05 -14.31
CA THR A 100 7.32 19.35 -14.98
C THR A 100 6.11 20.18 -14.57
N THR A 101 6.29 21.51 -14.53
CA THR A 101 5.19 22.46 -14.37
C THR A 101 4.66 22.90 -15.72
N LEU A 102 3.54 23.64 -15.72
CA LEU A 102 2.98 24.18 -16.96
C LEU A 102 3.90 25.23 -17.60
N HIS A 103 4.64 26.00 -16.78
CA HIS A 103 5.48 27.09 -17.22
C HIS A 103 6.96 26.67 -17.17
N ILE A 104 7.55 26.50 -18.35
CA ILE A 104 8.99 26.35 -18.56
C ILE A 104 9.46 27.48 -19.48
N GLU A 105 10.74 27.88 -19.42
CA GLU A 105 11.18 29.18 -19.95
C GLU A 105 11.21 29.25 -21.48
N ASP A 106 11.52 28.14 -22.16
CA ASP A 106 11.91 28.15 -23.58
C ASP A 106 10.85 27.57 -24.52
N MET A 107 9.91 26.78 -24.04
CA MET A 107 8.90 26.15 -24.90
C MET A 107 7.64 25.78 -24.15
N PRO A 108 6.49 25.56 -24.84
CA PRO A 108 5.29 24.99 -24.23
C PRO A 108 5.58 23.59 -23.66
N VAL A 109 5.06 23.29 -22.48
CA VAL A 109 5.30 22.02 -21.77
C VAL A 109 4.89 20.79 -22.58
N ILE A 110 3.80 20.88 -23.38
CA ILE A 110 3.36 19.80 -24.26
C ILE A 110 4.43 19.51 -25.34
N ARG A 111 5.03 20.55 -25.90
CA ARG A 111 6.11 20.39 -26.89
C ARG A 111 7.36 19.74 -26.26
N PHE A 112 7.68 20.13 -25.04
CA PHE A 112 8.75 19.49 -24.26
C PHE A 112 8.45 17.98 -24.08
N ALA A 113 7.25 17.64 -23.57
CA ALA A 113 6.86 16.26 -23.35
C ALA A 113 6.88 15.43 -24.65
N GLN A 114 6.38 15.99 -25.77
CA GLN A 114 6.42 15.34 -27.08
C GLN A 114 7.86 15.09 -27.55
N LYS A 115 8.77 16.09 -27.38
CA LYS A 115 10.18 15.91 -27.73
C LYS A 115 10.82 14.80 -26.89
N VAL A 116 10.56 14.75 -25.57
CA VAL A 116 11.07 13.68 -24.71
C VAL A 116 10.58 12.31 -25.21
N ARG A 117 9.29 12.16 -25.52
CA ARG A 117 8.76 10.89 -26.06
C ARG A 117 9.38 10.52 -27.42
N GLN A 118 9.72 11.51 -28.27
CA GLN A 118 10.39 11.30 -29.56
C GLN A 118 11.83 10.81 -29.43
N THR A 119 12.50 11.05 -28.30
CA THR A 119 13.85 10.50 -28.06
C THR A 119 13.84 8.98 -27.87
N GLY A 120 12.67 8.37 -27.63
CA GLY A 120 12.52 6.94 -27.32
C GLY A 120 12.86 6.58 -25.88
N ILE A 121 13.13 7.55 -25.01
CA ILE A 121 13.36 7.33 -23.59
C ILE A 121 12.02 7.04 -22.91
N ASP A 122 11.91 5.84 -22.32
CA ASP A 122 10.72 5.43 -21.57
C ASP A 122 10.88 5.82 -20.09
N ILE A 123 10.64 7.11 -19.80
CA ILE A 123 10.68 7.66 -18.44
C ILE A 123 9.29 8.12 -18.02
N PRO A 124 8.83 7.81 -16.80
CA PRO A 124 7.61 8.37 -16.24
C PRO A 124 7.65 9.90 -16.22
N MET A 125 6.60 10.54 -16.71
CA MET A 125 6.51 11.99 -16.79
C MET A 125 5.21 12.49 -16.13
N ILE A 126 5.36 13.32 -15.12
CA ILE A 126 4.26 13.90 -14.37
C ILE A 126 4.18 15.40 -14.64
N LEU A 127 2.96 15.88 -14.95
CA LEU A 127 2.67 17.31 -15.01
C LEU A 127 2.07 17.77 -13.68
N LEU A 128 2.61 18.85 -13.14
CA LEU A 128 2.17 19.47 -11.91
C LEU A 128 1.56 20.86 -12.19
N ALA A 129 0.26 20.99 -11.98
CA ALA A 129 -0.48 22.24 -12.09
C ALA A 129 -0.65 22.91 -10.73
N TYR A 130 -0.80 24.23 -10.68
CA TYR A 130 -0.93 24.98 -9.43
C TYR A 130 -2.36 25.19 -8.98
N ASP A 131 -3.28 25.32 -9.93
CA ASP A 131 -4.67 25.61 -9.61
C ASP A 131 -5.66 24.99 -10.59
N ASN A 132 -6.95 25.16 -10.28
CA ASN A 132 -8.04 24.68 -11.11
C ASN A 132 -8.17 25.41 -12.47
N ARG A 133 -7.55 26.58 -12.65
CA ARG A 133 -7.56 27.31 -13.93
C ARG A 133 -6.56 26.66 -14.87
N GLU A 134 -5.35 26.42 -14.40
CA GLU A 134 -4.34 25.65 -15.15
C GLU A 134 -4.84 24.26 -15.50
N LYS A 135 -5.43 23.54 -14.52
CA LYS A 135 -6.08 22.24 -14.78
C LYS A 135 -7.06 22.32 -15.94
N LYS A 136 -7.97 23.31 -15.92
CA LYS A 136 -8.98 23.47 -16.95
C LYS A 136 -8.36 23.82 -18.30
N GLU A 137 -7.36 24.69 -18.31
CA GLU A 137 -6.61 25.05 -19.51
C GLU A 137 -5.92 23.84 -20.14
N ILE A 138 -5.21 23.05 -19.33
CA ILE A 138 -4.51 21.83 -19.77
C ILE A 138 -5.50 20.84 -20.38
N ILE A 139 -6.58 20.49 -19.68
CA ILE A 139 -7.53 19.49 -20.13
C ILE A 139 -8.30 19.93 -21.39
N THR A 140 -8.58 21.24 -21.52
CA THR A 140 -9.38 21.75 -22.64
C THR A 140 -8.55 21.95 -23.89
N ASN A 141 -7.30 22.39 -23.77
CA ASN A 141 -6.51 22.91 -24.90
C ASN A 141 -5.42 21.96 -25.36
N TYR A 142 -5.09 20.93 -24.59
CA TYR A 142 -3.92 20.09 -24.88
C TYR A 142 -4.25 18.60 -24.83
N ASP A 143 -3.55 17.84 -25.68
CA ASP A 143 -3.51 16.39 -25.56
C ASP A 143 -2.58 16.01 -24.39
N THR A 144 -3.17 15.56 -23.30
CA THR A 144 -2.47 15.21 -22.05
C THR A 144 -1.95 13.79 -22.03
N SER A 145 -2.20 12.99 -23.06
CA SER A 145 -1.79 11.58 -23.15
C SER A 145 -0.27 11.38 -23.15
N VAL A 146 0.49 12.44 -23.41
CA VAL A 146 1.96 12.44 -23.35
C VAL A 146 2.50 12.31 -21.91
N PHE A 147 1.69 12.67 -20.90
CA PHE A 147 2.04 12.54 -19.49
C PHE A 147 1.45 11.27 -18.90
N ASP A 148 2.17 10.65 -17.98
CA ASP A 148 1.67 9.47 -17.26
C ASP A 148 0.57 9.83 -16.28
N ARG A 149 0.67 10.99 -15.62
CA ARG A 149 -0.37 11.56 -14.73
C ARG A 149 -0.19 13.10 -14.62
N ILE A 150 -1.28 13.73 -14.20
CA ILE A 150 -1.32 15.16 -13.88
C ILE A 150 -1.69 15.30 -12.42
N PHE A 151 -1.04 16.20 -11.69
CA PHE A 151 -1.38 16.50 -10.29
C PHE A 151 -1.60 18.00 -10.11
N ILE A 152 -2.30 18.35 -9.02
CA ILE A 152 -2.49 19.75 -8.61
C ILE A 152 -1.78 19.98 -7.29
N TRP A 153 -0.95 21.01 -7.26
CA TRP A 153 -0.29 21.47 -6.05
C TRP A 153 -1.27 22.20 -5.14
N HIS A 154 -1.41 21.73 -3.92
CA HIS A 154 -2.28 22.34 -2.89
C HIS A 154 -1.47 22.88 -1.69
N GLY A 155 -0.17 23.16 -1.88
CA GLY A 155 0.70 23.62 -0.78
C GLY A 155 1.17 22.49 0.15
N ASP A 156 0.99 21.24 -0.22
CA ASP A 156 1.40 20.08 0.59
C ASP A 156 2.57 19.32 -0.08
N TYR A 157 3.78 19.48 0.44
CA TYR A 157 4.98 18.80 -0.07
C TYR A 157 4.88 17.26 -0.05
N ARG A 158 3.99 16.68 0.77
CA ARG A 158 3.72 15.22 0.76
C ARG A 158 3.17 14.74 -0.57
N LEU A 159 2.65 15.66 -1.40
CA LEU A 159 2.25 15.34 -2.78
C LEU A 159 3.43 14.83 -3.61
N LEU A 160 4.62 15.42 -3.46
CA LEU A 160 5.82 14.95 -4.17
C LEU A 160 6.22 13.54 -3.73
N VAL A 161 6.13 13.25 -2.44
CA VAL A 161 6.34 11.89 -1.93
C VAL A 161 5.28 10.94 -2.51
N ALA A 162 4.02 11.36 -2.58
CA ALA A 162 2.94 10.56 -3.16
C ALA A 162 3.14 10.28 -4.66
N MET A 163 3.59 11.27 -5.43
CA MET A 163 3.91 11.11 -6.86
C MET A 163 5.02 10.06 -7.07
N ILE A 164 6.11 10.17 -6.29
CA ILE A 164 7.20 9.21 -6.31
C ILE A 164 6.70 7.80 -5.97
N LYS A 165 5.93 7.66 -4.89
CA LYS A 165 5.39 6.36 -4.48
C LYS A 165 4.36 5.80 -5.45
N HIS A 166 3.58 6.65 -6.12
CA HIS A 166 2.67 6.24 -7.19
C HIS A 166 3.42 5.61 -8.37
N VAL A 167 4.51 6.25 -8.82
CA VAL A 167 5.37 5.71 -9.88
C VAL A 167 6.02 4.39 -9.45
N GLU A 168 6.61 4.35 -8.24
CA GLU A 168 7.20 3.12 -7.69
C GLU A 168 6.18 1.98 -7.61
N ASP A 169 4.94 2.26 -7.21
CA ASP A 169 3.88 1.25 -7.11
C ASP A 169 3.49 0.70 -8.47
N LYS A 170 3.31 1.56 -9.47
CA LYS A 170 3.02 1.16 -10.85
C LYS A 170 4.11 0.24 -11.42
N LEU A 171 5.38 0.56 -11.16
CA LEU A 171 6.53 -0.19 -11.67
C LEU A 171 6.73 -1.55 -10.96
N ASN A 172 6.44 -1.63 -9.65
CA ASN A 172 6.78 -2.80 -8.85
C ASN A 172 5.59 -3.73 -8.54
N VAL A 173 4.34 -3.30 -8.73
CA VAL A 173 3.17 -4.06 -8.30
C VAL A 173 3.16 -5.50 -8.82
N GLN A 174 3.49 -5.70 -10.09
CA GLN A 174 3.45 -7.03 -10.72
C GLN A 174 4.49 -7.97 -10.11
N THR A 175 5.70 -7.50 -9.88
CA THR A 175 6.78 -8.29 -9.31
C THR A 175 6.57 -8.53 -7.82
N ASP A 176 6.12 -7.51 -7.09
CA ASP A 176 5.96 -7.58 -5.65
C ASP A 176 4.77 -8.46 -5.23
N THR A 177 3.66 -8.40 -5.98
CA THR A 177 2.51 -9.30 -5.75
C THR A 177 2.87 -10.75 -6.07
N ALA A 178 3.55 -11.01 -7.20
CA ALA A 178 3.96 -12.34 -7.58
C ALA A 178 5.01 -12.97 -6.66
N ALA A 179 5.88 -12.14 -6.05
CA ALA A 179 6.97 -12.63 -5.21
C ALA A 179 6.49 -13.11 -3.83
N VAL A 180 5.65 -12.33 -3.14
CA VAL A 180 5.27 -12.60 -1.75
C VAL A 180 3.79 -12.31 -1.43
N GLY A 181 3.00 -11.94 -2.42
CA GLY A 181 1.59 -11.62 -2.22
C GLY A 181 1.35 -10.22 -1.65
N VAL A 182 2.18 -9.23 -2.01
CA VAL A 182 1.97 -7.83 -1.60
C VAL A 182 0.58 -7.37 -2.01
N GLN A 183 -0.12 -6.74 -1.09
CA GLN A 183 -1.50 -6.32 -1.28
C GLN A 183 -1.61 -5.04 -2.11
N VAL A 184 -2.79 -4.86 -2.72
CA VAL A 184 -3.12 -3.75 -3.62
C VAL A 184 -4.37 -3.03 -3.11
N ILE A 185 -4.36 -1.71 -3.15
CA ILE A 185 -5.53 -0.85 -2.97
C ILE A 185 -5.85 -0.25 -4.35
N ILE A 186 -7.08 -0.44 -4.82
CA ILE A 186 -7.54 0.15 -6.07
C ILE A 186 -8.25 1.46 -5.72
N LEU A 187 -7.71 2.57 -6.24
CA LEU A 187 -8.31 3.91 -6.13
C LEU A 187 -8.83 4.31 -7.50
N VAL A 188 -10.14 4.43 -7.65
CA VAL A 188 -10.79 4.88 -8.89
C VAL A 188 -11.25 6.32 -8.70
N GLU A 189 -10.59 7.24 -9.39
CA GLU A 189 -10.86 8.67 -9.31
C GLU A 189 -10.35 9.36 -10.58
N ASP A 190 -11.20 10.02 -11.32
CA ASP A 190 -10.85 10.74 -12.55
C ASP A 190 -10.63 12.23 -12.32
N ASP A 191 -11.11 12.80 -11.21
CA ASP A 191 -10.86 14.19 -10.89
C ASP A 191 -9.48 14.40 -10.23
N ILE A 192 -8.64 15.14 -10.94
CA ILE A 192 -7.25 15.45 -10.55
C ILE A 192 -7.18 16.06 -9.15
N SER A 193 -8.14 16.94 -8.78
CA SER A 193 -8.11 17.63 -7.48
C SER A 193 -8.32 16.66 -6.32
N PHE A 194 -9.21 15.66 -6.49
CA PHE A 194 -9.48 14.69 -5.45
C PHE A 194 -8.31 13.71 -5.28
N TYR A 195 -7.82 13.08 -6.36
CA TYR A 195 -6.73 12.13 -6.18
C TYR A 195 -5.41 12.81 -5.76
N SER A 196 -5.19 14.09 -6.14
CA SER A 196 -4.05 14.88 -5.64
C SER A 196 -4.11 15.13 -4.14
N SER A 197 -5.31 15.16 -3.55
CA SER A 197 -5.51 15.28 -2.10
C SER A 197 -5.49 13.91 -1.39
N TYR A 198 -6.02 12.87 -2.03
CA TYR A 198 -6.13 11.54 -1.42
C TYR A 198 -4.81 10.80 -1.34
N LEU A 199 -4.01 10.85 -2.41
CA LEU A 199 -2.77 10.08 -2.47
C LEU A 199 -1.76 10.45 -1.38
N PRO A 200 -1.49 11.75 -1.06
CA PRO A 200 -0.61 12.11 0.05
C PRO A 200 -1.11 11.53 1.37
N LEU A 201 -2.42 11.60 1.62
CA LEU A 201 -3.03 11.05 2.82
C LEU A 201 -2.89 9.53 2.90
N LEU A 202 -3.30 8.82 1.85
CA LEU A 202 -3.26 7.37 1.79
C LEU A 202 -1.84 6.82 1.93
N TYR A 203 -0.86 7.41 1.23
CA TYR A 203 0.54 7.02 1.38
C TYR A 203 1.07 7.29 2.78
N THR A 204 0.71 8.41 3.39
CA THR A 204 1.08 8.70 4.79
C THR A 204 0.53 7.62 5.73
N GLN A 205 -0.74 7.21 5.58
CA GLN A 205 -1.33 6.15 6.41
C GLN A 205 -0.67 4.79 6.20
N ILE A 206 -0.43 4.39 4.94
CA ILE A 206 0.26 3.14 4.61
C ILE A 206 1.68 3.11 5.19
N LEU A 207 2.41 4.19 5.06
CA LEU A 207 3.79 4.29 5.55
C LEU A 207 3.85 4.31 7.08
N ASN A 208 2.95 5.03 7.74
CA ASN A 208 2.80 5.02 9.20
C ASN A 208 2.45 3.61 9.72
N GLN A 209 1.54 2.91 9.03
CA GLN A 209 1.23 1.52 9.37
C GLN A 209 2.47 0.64 9.23
N SER A 210 3.21 0.77 8.13
CA SER A 210 4.45 0.02 7.92
C SER A 210 5.47 0.27 9.03
N GLN A 211 5.58 1.50 9.52
CA GLN A 211 6.44 1.84 10.67
C GLN A 211 5.99 1.18 11.97
N ARG A 212 4.70 1.18 12.27
CA ARG A 212 4.17 0.47 13.46
C ARG A 212 4.57 -1.00 13.43
N LEU A 213 4.49 -1.63 12.25
CA LEU A 213 4.90 -3.03 12.06
C LEU A 213 6.41 -3.26 12.22
N ILE A 214 7.24 -2.22 12.06
CA ILE A 214 8.68 -2.29 12.33
C ILE A 214 8.93 -2.62 13.80
N SER A 215 8.20 -2.01 14.72
CA SER A 215 8.33 -2.27 16.16
C SER A 215 8.03 -3.73 16.53
N GLU A 216 7.17 -4.40 15.74
CA GLU A 216 6.82 -5.81 15.90
C GLU A 216 7.81 -6.77 15.21
N GLY A 217 8.78 -6.25 14.46
CA GLY A 217 9.78 -7.03 13.75
C GLY A 217 10.80 -7.67 14.68
N VAL A 218 11.13 -8.93 14.42
CA VAL A 218 12.00 -9.77 15.26
C VAL A 218 13.46 -9.30 15.22
N ASN A 219 13.93 -8.75 14.08
CA ASN A 219 15.27 -8.18 13.93
C ASN A 219 15.27 -7.06 12.87
N LEU A 220 16.39 -6.30 12.78
CA LEU A 220 16.54 -5.16 11.87
C LEU A 220 16.29 -5.53 10.38
N THR A 221 16.80 -6.64 9.93
CA THR A 221 16.60 -7.11 8.54
C THR A 221 15.12 -7.36 8.28
N HIS A 222 14.43 -8.02 9.20
CA HIS A 222 13.00 -8.27 9.12
C HIS A 222 12.16 -6.98 9.11
N LYS A 223 12.59 -6.00 9.91
CA LYS A 223 11.99 -4.66 9.95
C LYS A 223 12.04 -4.00 8.58
N PHE A 224 13.21 -3.93 7.95
CA PHE A 224 13.38 -3.30 6.63
C PHE A 224 12.64 -4.04 5.51
N LEU A 225 12.59 -5.36 5.57
CA LEU A 225 11.88 -6.15 4.55
C LEU A 225 10.37 -5.91 4.60
N ARG A 226 9.79 -5.80 5.79
CA ARG A 226 8.36 -5.48 5.95
C ARG A 226 7.99 -4.12 5.37
N MET A 227 8.85 -3.11 5.50
CA MET A 227 8.59 -1.80 4.89
C MET A 227 8.44 -1.87 3.37
N ARG A 228 9.17 -2.77 2.70
CA ARG A 228 9.07 -2.96 1.25
C ARG A 228 7.79 -3.67 0.83
N ALA A 229 7.22 -4.46 1.73
CA ALA A 229 5.99 -5.23 1.49
C ALA A 229 4.70 -4.43 1.76
N ARG A 230 4.80 -3.10 1.87
CA ARG A 230 3.61 -2.24 2.04
C ARG A 230 2.61 -2.42 0.90
N PRO A 231 1.32 -2.25 1.16
CA PRO A 231 0.31 -2.24 0.10
C PRO A 231 0.63 -1.21 -0.99
N LYS A 232 0.33 -1.55 -2.24
CA LYS A 232 0.47 -0.68 -3.41
C LYS A 232 -0.85 0.02 -3.70
N ILE A 233 -0.79 1.29 -4.11
CA ILE A 233 -1.98 2.01 -4.58
C ILE A 233 -1.97 2.03 -6.10
N LEU A 234 -3.03 1.50 -6.71
CA LEU A 234 -3.27 1.58 -8.13
C LEU A 234 -4.36 2.63 -8.40
N LEU A 235 -3.94 3.78 -8.90
CA LEU A 235 -4.83 4.85 -9.31
C LEU A 235 -5.35 4.57 -10.72
N CYS A 236 -6.66 4.47 -10.86
CA CYS A 236 -7.39 4.24 -12.10
C CYS A 236 -8.33 5.42 -12.36
N SER A 237 -8.49 5.79 -13.62
CA SER A 237 -9.36 6.91 -14.03
C SER A 237 -10.57 6.47 -14.87
N THR A 238 -10.60 5.20 -15.29
CA THR A 238 -11.71 4.63 -16.06
C THR A 238 -12.13 3.28 -15.49
N TYR A 239 -13.34 2.85 -15.85
CA TYR A 239 -13.87 1.54 -15.47
C TYR A 239 -12.98 0.40 -16.01
N GLU A 240 -12.54 0.51 -17.24
CA GLU A 240 -11.74 -0.51 -17.91
C GLU A 240 -10.37 -0.67 -17.24
N GLU A 241 -9.74 0.46 -16.87
CA GLU A 241 -8.48 0.46 -16.12
C GLU A 241 -8.67 -0.20 -14.74
N ALA A 242 -9.72 0.20 -14.02
CA ALA A 242 -10.03 -0.33 -12.69
C ALA A 242 -10.35 -1.84 -12.73
N TRP A 243 -11.13 -2.26 -13.73
CA TRP A 243 -11.50 -3.67 -13.90
C TRP A 243 -10.30 -4.53 -14.29
N SER A 244 -9.47 -4.06 -15.22
CA SER A 244 -8.22 -4.75 -15.59
C SER A 244 -7.27 -4.90 -14.39
N CYS A 245 -7.14 -3.86 -13.55
CA CYS A 245 -6.38 -3.94 -12.31
C CYS A 245 -6.99 -4.95 -11.34
N PHE A 246 -8.32 -4.95 -11.18
CA PHE A 246 -9.00 -5.90 -10.31
C PHE A 246 -8.80 -7.34 -10.79
N GLU A 247 -9.06 -7.65 -12.05
CA GLU A 247 -8.89 -9.01 -12.60
C GLU A 247 -7.45 -9.50 -12.45
N LYS A 248 -6.47 -8.63 -12.71
CA LYS A 248 -5.05 -8.99 -12.62
C LYS A 248 -4.59 -9.27 -11.19
N TYR A 249 -5.15 -8.56 -10.22
CA TYR A 249 -4.71 -8.62 -8.81
C TYR A 249 -5.80 -9.10 -7.85
N GLU A 250 -6.84 -9.76 -8.33
CA GLU A 250 -8.05 -10.15 -7.59
C GLU A 250 -7.76 -10.75 -6.20
N ASP A 251 -6.77 -11.64 -6.09
CA ASP A 251 -6.42 -12.30 -4.83
C ASP A 251 -5.61 -11.41 -3.86
N TYR A 252 -5.09 -10.30 -4.36
CA TYR A 252 -4.24 -9.38 -3.61
C TYR A 252 -4.92 -8.06 -3.27
N VAL A 253 -6.18 -7.85 -3.71
CA VAL A 253 -6.91 -6.62 -3.40
C VAL A 253 -7.25 -6.58 -1.92
N LEU A 254 -6.72 -5.54 -1.24
CA LEU A 254 -6.98 -5.24 0.17
C LEU A 254 -8.27 -4.44 0.34
N GLY A 255 -8.55 -3.55 -0.60
CA GLY A 255 -9.73 -2.72 -0.61
C GLY A 255 -9.85 -1.88 -1.87
N VAL A 256 -11.04 -1.33 -2.07
CA VAL A 256 -11.41 -0.46 -3.19
C VAL A 256 -11.93 0.86 -2.65
N ILE A 257 -11.43 1.97 -3.21
CA ILE A 257 -11.95 3.32 -3.01
C ILE A 257 -12.35 3.80 -4.40
N SER A 258 -13.61 4.14 -4.62
CA SER A 258 -14.10 4.50 -5.96
C SER A 258 -15.01 5.70 -5.94
N ASP A 259 -14.78 6.63 -6.85
CA ASP A 259 -15.84 7.56 -7.26
C ASP A 259 -17.03 6.78 -7.83
N ILE A 260 -18.18 7.40 -7.88
CA ILE A 260 -19.39 6.83 -8.49
C ILE A 260 -19.52 7.24 -9.97
N ASP A 261 -19.12 8.46 -10.31
CA ASP A 261 -19.29 9.06 -11.64
C ASP A 261 -17.95 9.23 -12.38
N PHE A 262 -17.61 8.30 -13.24
CA PHE A 262 -16.39 8.35 -14.05
C PHE A 262 -16.57 7.68 -15.43
N LEU A 263 -15.53 7.70 -16.28
CA LEU A 263 -15.59 7.20 -17.64
C LEU A 263 -15.76 5.67 -17.70
N ARG A 264 -16.71 5.22 -18.52
CA ARG A 264 -16.93 3.83 -18.89
C ARG A 264 -17.24 3.73 -20.39
N ASN A 265 -16.51 2.89 -21.11
CA ASN A 265 -16.58 2.79 -22.59
C ASN A 265 -16.35 4.15 -23.30
N GLY A 266 -15.51 5.01 -22.72
CA GLY A 266 -15.19 6.33 -23.26
C GLY A 266 -16.25 7.42 -22.98
N GLU A 267 -17.35 7.11 -22.30
CA GLU A 267 -18.40 8.04 -21.93
C GLU A 267 -18.54 8.17 -20.40
N LYS A 268 -18.96 9.33 -19.93
CA LYS A 268 -19.24 9.58 -18.52
C LYS A 268 -20.45 8.74 -18.09
N ASP A 269 -20.26 7.85 -17.10
CA ASP A 269 -21.33 7.00 -16.56
C ASP A 269 -21.55 7.33 -15.09
N PRO A 270 -22.67 8.00 -14.71
CA PRO A 270 -22.94 8.42 -13.33
C PRO A 270 -23.18 7.24 -12.37
N ARG A 271 -23.09 6.02 -12.87
CA ARG A 271 -23.26 4.79 -12.09
C ARG A 271 -22.06 3.83 -12.24
N ALA A 272 -20.96 4.30 -12.83
CA ALA A 272 -19.79 3.45 -13.07
C ALA A 272 -19.27 2.81 -11.79
N GLY A 273 -19.19 3.58 -10.70
CA GLY A 273 -18.70 3.09 -9.39
C GLY A 273 -19.62 2.04 -8.77
N PHE A 274 -20.94 2.17 -8.90
CA PHE A 274 -21.87 1.13 -8.45
C PHE A 274 -21.69 -0.17 -9.26
N LYS A 275 -21.63 -0.06 -10.60
CA LYS A 275 -21.41 -1.22 -11.47
C LYS A 275 -20.06 -1.90 -11.18
N PHE A 276 -19.04 -1.11 -10.88
CA PHE A 276 -17.74 -1.64 -10.49
C PHE A 276 -17.83 -2.37 -9.15
N ALA A 277 -18.47 -1.78 -8.15
CA ALA A 277 -18.68 -2.40 -6.83
C ALA A 277 -19.49 -3.70 -6.93
N GLU A 278 -20.55 -3.73 -7.72
CA GLU A 278 -21.36 -4.94 -8.01
C GLU A 278 -20.50 -6.04 -8.63
N SER A 279 -19.67 -5.69 -9.63
CA SER A 279 -18.77 -6.64 -10.30
C SER A 279 -17.71 -7.20 -9.37
N VAL A 280 -17.13 -6.36 -8.49
CA VAL A 280 -16.19 -6.78 -7.46
C VAL A 280 -16.87 -7.71 -6.45
N ARG A 281 -18.07 -7.34 -5.96
CA ARG A 281 -18.84 -8.17 -5.01
C ARG A 281 -19.21 -9.53 -5.57
N ALA A 282 -19.55 -9.61 -6.85
CA ALA A 282 -19.88 -10.88 -7.50
C ALA A 282 -18.68 -11.86 -7.53
N ARG A 283 -17.45 -11.35 -7.52
CA ARG A 283 -16.22 -12.16 -7.49
C ARG A 283 -15.69 -12.38 -6.08
N LYS A 284 -15.67 -11.34 -5.27
CA LYS A 284 -15.07 -11.30 -3.90
C LYS A 284 -16.00 -10.53 -2.96
N GLU A 285 -16.78 -11.26 -2.23
CA GLU A 285 -17.79 -10.70 -1.33
C GLU A 285 -17.19 -9.94 -0.13
N ASP A 286 -15.98 -10.30 0.29
CA ASP A 286 -15.32 -9.85 1.50
C ASP A 286 -14.44 -8.61 1.35
N ILE A 287 -14.19 -8.12 0.11
CA ILE A 287 -13.34 -6.95 -0.10
C ILE A 287 -14.04 -5.67 0.40
N PRO A 288 -13.42 -4.88 1.29
CA PRO A 288 -13.95 -3.59 1.67
C PRO A 288 -14.04 -2.64 0.46
N ILE A 289 -15.20 -2.04 0.25
CA ILE A 289 -15.44 -1.05 -0.82
C ILE A 289 -15.90 0.24 -0.18
N LEU A 290 -15.31 1.34 -0.57
CA LEU A 290 -15.70 2.70 -0.23
C LEU A 290 -16.11 3.43 -1.50
N LEU A 291 -17.36 3.86 -1.57
CA LEU A 291 -17.89 4.68 -2.66
C LEU A 291 -17.93 6.15 -2.24
N GLN A 292 -17.73 7.04 -3.18
CA GLN A 292 -17.78 8.49 -2.93
C GLN A 292 -18.54 9.22 -4.02
N SER A 293 -19.29 10.24 -3.61
CA SER A 293 -20.06 11.08 -4.52
C SER A 293 -20.36 12.45 -3.88
N GLY A 294 -20.60 13.44 -4.72
CA GLY A 294 -21.20 14.72 -4.28
C GLY A 294 -22.68 14.58 -3.92
N ASP A 295 -23.36 13.54 -4.40
CA ASP A 295 -24.77 13.27 -4.10
C ASP A 295 -24.94 12.40 -2.87
N ALA A 296 -25.45 12.99 -1.78
CA ALA A 296 -25.70 12.30 -0.53
C ALA A 296 -26.74 11.15 -0.66
N GLN A 297 -27.62 11.17 -1.65
CA GLN A 297 -28.62 10.11 -1.85
C GLN A 297 -28.00 8.79 -2.25
N ALA A 298 -26.79 8.81 -2.84
CA ALA A 298 -26.00 7.63 -3.17
C ALA A 298 -25.64 6.76 -1.96
N ALA A 299 -25.67 7.30 -0.74
CA ALA A 299 -25.35 6.59 0.50
C ALA A 299 -26.26 5.37 0.74
N GLU A 300 -27.56 5.48 0.43
CA GLU A 300 -28.52 4.38 0.63
C GLU A 300 -28.21 3.21 -0.32
N GLU A 301 -27.88 3.51 -1.59
CA GLU A 301 -27.53 2.48 -2.55
C GLU A 301 -26.19 1.83 -2.23
N ALA A 302 -25.18 2.62 -1.81
CA ALA A 302 -23.90 2.08 -1.33
C ALA A 302 -24.09 1.11 -0.16
N SER A 303 -24.94 1.48 0.81
CA SER A 303 -25.27 0.61 1.95
C SER A 303 -25.94 -0.71 1.53
N LYS A 304 -26.81 -0.70 0.52
CA LYS A 304 -27.43 -1.93 -0.01
C LYS A 304 -26.42 -2.88 -0.65
N LEU A 305 -25.32 -2.34 -1.19
CA LEU A 305 -24.19 -3.12 -1.72
C LEU A 305 -23.19 -3.56 -0.63
N GLY A 306 -23.43 -3.21 0.63
CA GLY A 306 -22.48 -3.43 1.72
C GLY A 306 -21.19 -2.62 1.54
N ALA A 307 -21.23 -1.49 0.85
CA ALA A 307 -20.14 -0.55 0.69
C ALA A 307 -20.24 0.60 1.69
N GLY A 308 -19.09 1.12 2.12
CA GLY A 308 -19.03 2.41 2.80
C GLY A 308 -19.33 3.55 1.83
N PHE A 309 -19.70 4.72 2.36
CA PHE A 309 -19.96 5.91 1.56
C PHE A 309 -19.32 7.15 2.17
N LEU A 310 -18.70 7.98 1.33
CA LEU A 310 -18.21 9.31 1.69
C LEU A 310 -18.82 10.37 0.76
N GLN A 311 -19.28 11.46 1.35
CA GLN A 311 -19.77 12.61 0.59
C GLN A 311 -18.61 13.51 0.18
N LYS A 312 -18.36 13.64 -1.13
CA LYS A 312 -17.42 14.62 -1.68
C LYS A 312 -17.89 16.03 -1.33
N GLY A 313 -16.93 16.88 -0.91
CA GLY A 313 -17.26 18.25 -0.46
C GLY A 313 -17.60 18.34 1.02
N SER A 314 -17.69 17.24 1.77
CA SER A 314 -17.78 17.29 3.23
C SER A 314 -16.48 17.88 3.82
N PRO A 315 -16.57 18.76 4.83
CA PRO A 315 -15.39 19.28 5.52
C PRO A 315 -14.59 18.18 6.25
N THR A 316 -15.20 17.03 6.52
CA THR A 316 -14.57 15.87 7.20
C THR A 316 -14.07 14.80 6.22
N LEU A 317 -14.21 15.01 4.91
CA LEU A 317 -13.94 14.00 3.86
C LEU A 317 -12.61 13.26 4.05
N LEU A 318 -11.52 13.99 4.26
CA LEU A 318 -10.19 13.38 4.40
C LEU A 318 -10.02 12.63 5.73
N HIS A 319 -10.68 13.11 6.78
CA HIS A 319 -10.71 12.43 8.08
C HIS A 319 -11.51 11.12 7.97
N ASP A 320 -12.69 11.17 7.40
CA ASP A 320 -13.58 10.02 7.23
C ASP A 320 -12.94 8.96 6.30
N LEU A 321 -12.20 9.40 5.26
CA LEU A 321 -11.40 8.52 4.41
C LEU A 321 -10.32 7.80 5.21
N THR A 322 -9.62 8.52 6.08
CA THR A 322 -8.60 7.94 6.97
C THR A 322 -9.23 6.91 7.90
N ASP A 323 -10.32 7.24 8.54
CA ASP A 323 -11.01 6.35 9.48
C ASP A 323 -11.51 5.07 8.79
N PHE A 324 -12.03 5.19 7.58
CA PHE A 324 -12.44 4.04 6.80
C PHE A 324 -11.25 3.12 6.49
N VAL A 325 -10.14 3.66 5.99
CA VAL A 325 -8.93 2.91 5.66
C VAL A 325 -8.36 2.21 6.91
N MET A 326 -8.28 2.93 8.03
CA MET A 326 -7.78 2.37 9.29
C MET A 326 -8.67 1.24 9.80
N THR A 327 -9.99 1.39 9.68
CA THR A 327 -10.96 0.45 10.25
C THR A 327 -11.18 -0.77 9.34
N HIS A 328 -11.30 -0.56 8.03
CA HIS A 328 -11.74 -1.60 7.10
C HIS A 328 -10.60 -2.26 6.31
N PHE A 329 -9.48 -1.55 6.09
CA PHE A 329 -8.32 -2.15 5.39
C PHE A 329 -7.36 -2.85 6.36
N GLY A 330 -7.70 -2.92 7.64
CA GLY A 330 -6.94 -3.66 8.64
C GLY A 330 -5.66 -2.97 9.11
N PHE A 331 -5.51 -1.65 8.90
CA PHE A 331 -4.33 -0.90 9.33
C PHE A 331 -4.31 -0.58 10.83
N GLY A 332 -5.48 -0.56 11.45
CA GLY A 332 -5.61 -0.36 12.90
C GLY A 332 -5.47 -1.63 13.72
N ASP A 333 -5.88 -1.54 14.99
CA ASP A 333 -6.03 -2.69 15.87
C ASP A 333 -7.14 -3.60 15.34
N PHE A 334 -7.04 -4.91 15.62
CA PHE A 334 -8.16 -5.81 15.39
C PHE A 334 -9.21 -5.60 16.48
N ILE A 335 -10.36 -5.11 16.09
CA ILE A 335 -11.48 -4.87 17.03
C ILE A 335 -12.44 -6.04 16.92
N PHE A 336 -12.55 -6.82 17.99
CA PHE A 336 -13.52 -7.89 18.10
C PHE A 336 -14.91 -7.30 18.38
N ARG A 337 -15.86 -7.55 17.46
CA ARG A 337 -17.22 -7.06 17.56
C ARG A 337 -18.22 -8.21 17.46
N THR A 338 -19.31 -8.08 18.20
CA THR A 338 -20.49 -8.93 18.00
C THR A 338 -21.20 -8.53 16.68
N PRO A 339 -22.13 -9.36 16.18
CA PRO A 339 -22.95 -9.01 15.02
C PRO A 339 -23.69 -7.67 15.17
N ASP A 340 -24.04 -7.28 16.40
CA ASP A 340 -24.71 -6.01 16.73
C ASP A 340 -23.74 -4.82 16.78
N GLY A 341 -22.44 -5.03 16.51
CA GLY A 341 -21.42 -3.99 16.46
C GLY A 341 -20.77 -3.63 17.80
N VAL A 342 -21.12 -4.32 18.89
CA VAL A 342 -20.54 -4.06 20.23
C VAL A 342 -19.11 -4.57 20.28
N GLU A 343 -18.16 -3.72 20.70
CA GLU A 343 -16.77 -4.09 20.92
C GLU A 343 -16.64 -4.98 22.16
N VAL A 344 -16.09 -6.18 22.00
CA VAL A 344 -15.90 -7.18 23.07
C VAL A 344 -14.43 -7.49 23.34
N GLY A 345 -13.53 -6.95 22.52
CA GLY A 345 -12.09 -7.11 22.69
C GLY A 345 -11.30 -6.39 21.61
N ARG A 346 -9.99 -6.24 21.85
CA ARG A 346 -9.07 -5.55 20.94
C ARG A 346 -7.71 -6.23 20.94
N ALA A 347 -7.07 -6.32 19.79
CA ALA A 347 -5.73 -6.85 19.63
C ALA A 347 -4.87 -5.91 18.76
N THR A 348 -3.74 -5.50 19.30
CA THR A 348 -2.76 -4.65 18.61
C THR A 348 -1.72 -5.47 17.85
N ASN A 349 -1.48 -6.73 18.26
CA ASN A 349 -0.48 -7.64 17.72
C ASN A 349 -0.96 -9.10 17.74
N LEU A 350 -0.16 -10.03 17.19
CA LEU A 350 -0.51 -11.45 17.09
C LEU A 350 -0.69 -12.14 18.45
N MET A 351 0.08 -11.75 19.47
CA MET A 351 -0.06 -12.33 20.82
C MET A 351 -1.40 -11.95 21.45
N GLN A 352 -1.75 -10.67 21.37
CA GLN A 352 -3.05 -10.19 21.85
C GLN A 352 -4.21 -10.78 21.04
N LEU A 353 -4.03 -10.98 19.71
CA LEU A 353 -5.03 -11.65 18.89
C LEU A 353 -5.30 -13.07 19.42
N GLU A 354 -4.25 -13.85 19.70
CA GLU A 354 -4.38 -15.20 20.30
C GLU A 354 -5.06 -15.16 21.67
N GLU A 355 -4.69 -14.21 22.52
CA GLU A 355 -5.30 -14.07 23.85
C GLU A 355 -6.79 -13.72 23.78
N GLN A 356 -7.15 -12.81 22.88
CA GLN A 356 -8.56 -12.42 22.70
C GLN A 356 -9.39 -13.56 22.10
N LEU A 357 -8.84 -14.29 21.13
CA LEU A 357 -9.52 -15.47 20.57
C LEU A 357 -9.93 -16.50 21.65
N LYS A 358 -9.20 -16.59 22.76
CA LYS A 358 -9.53 -17.48 23.90
C LYS A 358 -10.69 -16.96 24.76
N LYS A 359 -10.99 -15.65 24.71
CA LYS A 359 -11.89 -14.96 25.65
C LYS A 359 -13.20 -14.50 25.01
N VAL A 360 -13.16 -14.09 23.74
CA VAL A 360 -14.32 -13.50 23.06
C VAL A 360 -15.44 -14.52 22.82
N PRO A 361 -16.73 -14.10 22.76
CA PRO A 361 -17.85 -15.00 22.48
C PRO A 361 -17.74 -15.70 21.12
N ASP A 362 -18.35 -16.88 20.99
CA ASP A 362 -18.34 -17.66 19.74
C ASP A 362 -19.01 -16.92 18.59
N GLU A 363 -20.07 -16.17 18.83
CA GLU A 363 -20.75 -15.34 17.83
C GLU A 363 -19.84 -14.27 17.23
N CYS A 364 -18.93 -13.70 18.04
CA CYS A 364 -17.92 -12.76 17.59
C CYS A 364 -16.93 -13.43 16.60
N ILE A 365 -16.44 -14.63 16.94
CA ILE A 365 -15.53 -15.38 16.07
C ILE A 365 -16.24 -15.71 14.76
N GLN A 366 -17.46 -16.22 14.80
CA GLN A 366 -18.24 -16.53 13.62
C GLN A 366 -18.47 -15.30 12.74
N PHE A 367 -18.80 -14.14 13.35
CA PHE A 367 -18.99 -12.89 12.63
C PHE A 367 -17.75 -12.46 11.86
N HIS A 368 -16.56 -12.51 12.50
CA HIS A 368 -15.31 -12.09 11.88
C HIS A 368 -14.79 -13.13 10.86
N ALA A 369 -14.93 -14.40 11.14
CA ALA A 369 -14.47 -15.47 10.26
C ALA A 369 -15.26 -15.50 8.94
N ARG A 370 -16.59 -15.39 8.98
CA ARG A 370 -17.44 -15.32 7.77
C ARG A 370 -17.09 -14.17 6.84
N ARG A 371 -16.49 -13.09 7.36
CA ARG A 371 -16.12 -11.90 6.61
C ARG A 371 -14.62 -11.81 6.31
N ASN A 372 -13.88 -12.88 6.57
CA ASN A 372 -12.42 -12.93 6.38
C ASN A 372 -11.64 -11.80 7.09
N HIS A 373 -12.21 -11.20 8.15
CA HIS A 373 -11.56 -10.08 8.84
C HIS A 373 -10.19 -10.44 9.40
N PHE A 374 -10.00 -11.68 9.90
CA PHE A 374 -8.72 -12.16 10.40
C PHE A 374 -7.65 -12.15 9.30
N SER A 375 -7.95 -12.75 8.14
CA SER A 375 -7.00 -12.81 7.03
C SER A 375 -6.72 -11.41 6.45
N ASN A 376 -7.72 -10.53 6.37
CA ASN A 376 -7.54 -9.16 5.87
C ASN A 376 -6.63 -8.35 6.80
N TRP A 377 -6.83 -8.44 8.12
CA TRP A 377 -5.97 -7.78 9.10
C TRP A 377 -4.52 -8.30 9.07
N LEU A 378 -4.34 -9.60 8.89
CA LEU A 378 -3.02 -10.22 8.73
C LEU A 378 -2.32 -9.80 7.45
N LYS A 379 -3.06 -9.68 6.33
CA LYS A 379 -2.55 -9.17 5.06
C LYS A 379 -2.03 -7.74 5.18
N ALA A 380 -2.79 -6.86 5.84
CA ALA A 380 -2.40 -5.49 6.09
C ALA A 380 -1.14 -5.39 6.97
N ARG A 381 -0.84 -6.43 7.74
CA ARG A 381 0.35 -6.55 8.60
C ARG A 381 1.51 -7.31 7.95
N THR A 382 1.41 -7.59 6.64
CA THR A 382 2.44 -8.36 5.92
C THR A 382 2.66 -9.79 6.43
N GLU A 383 1.67 -10.34 7.15
CA GLU A 383 1.66 -11.72 7.61
C GLU A 383 1.00 -12.63 6.56
N PHE A 384 1.52 -12.56 5.32
CA PHE A 384 0.88 -13.13 4.13
C PHE A 384 0.66 -14.64 4.23
N TRP A 385 1.67 -15.39 4.74
CA TRP A 385 1.53 -16.83 4.89
C TRP A 385 0.36 -17.21 5.82
N LEU A 386 0.29 -16.59 6.99
CA LEU A 386 -0.78 -16.87 7.95
C LEU A 386 -2.15 -16.46 7.40
N ALA A 387 -2.20 -15.31 6.71
CA ALA A 387 -3.40 -14.85 6.05
C ALA A 387 -3.88 -15.83 4.97
N HIS A 388 -2.96 -16.38 4.17
CA HIS A 388 -3.27 -17.38 3.15
C HIS A 388 -3.73 -18.71 3.75
N LYS A 389 -3.13 -19.11 4.85
CA LYS A 389 -3.53 -20.35 5.56
C LYS A 389 -4.96 -20.26 6.08
N LEU A 390 -5.36 -19.09 6.61
CA LEU A 390 -6.68 -18.90 7.21
C LEU A 390 -7.79 -18.59 6.21
N ARG A 391 -7.48 -17.94 5.07
CA ARG A 391 -8.50 -17.47 4.11
C ARG A 391 -9.28 -18.57 3.38
N PRO A 392 -8.69 -19.69 2.96
CA PRO A 392 -9.44 -20.75 2.28
C PRO A 392 -10.46 -21.44 3.16
N GLN A 393 -10.32 -21.34 4.48
CA GLN A 393 -11.17 -22.03 5.44
C GLN A 393 -12.47 -21.23 5.63
N LYS A 394 -13.60 -21.86 5.35
CA LYS A 394 -14.92 -21.30 5.61
C LYS A 394 -15.39 -21.74 6.99
N VAL A 395 -16.26 -20.95 7.61
CA VAL A 395 -16.88 -21.31 8.90
C VAL A 395 -17.61 -22.64 8.80
N GLU A 396 -18.18 -22.91 7.64
CA GLU A 396 -18.95 -24.11 7.31
C GLU A 396 -18.07 -25.38 7.18
N ASP A 397 -16.75 -25.23 7.03
CA ASP A 397 -15.80 -26.35 6.98
C ASP A 397 -15.54 -26.94 8.38
N PHE A 398 -15.97 -26.26 9.44
CA PHE A 398 -15.78 -26.68 10.82
C PHE A 398 -17.10 -27.17 11.43
N PRO A 399 -17.11 -28.35 12.05
CA PRO A 399 -18.32 -28.88 12.72
C PRO A 399 -18.85 -27.98 13.84
N THR A 400 -17.94 -27.27 14.53
CA THR A 400 -18.30 -26.39 15.64
C THR A 400 -17.44 -25.12 15.63
N ILE A 401 -17.98 -24.03 16.19
CA ILE A 401 -17.21 -22.77 16.35
C ILE A 401 -16.03 -22.97 17.29
N LYS A 402 -16.09 -23.92 18.21
CA LYS A 402 -14.97 -24.28 19.07
C LYS A 402 -13.79 -24.83 18.25
N GLU A 403 -14.04 -25.72 17.30
CA GLU A 403 -13.00 -26.27 16.43
C GLU A 403 -12.38 -25.19 15.52
N LEU A 404 -13.19 -24.29 14.97
CA LEU A 404 -12.70 -23.11 14.26
C LEU A 404 -11.79 -22.23 15.16
N ARG A 405 -12.20 -21.99 16.40
CA ARG A 405 -11.41 -21.26 17.40
C ARG A 405 -10.06 -21.94 17.66
N ASP A 406 -10.10 -23.23 17.89
CA ASP A 406 -8.90 -24.03 18.20
C ASP A 406 -7.95 -24.06 17.00
N ASP A 407 -8.46 -24.12 15.77
CA ASP A 407 -7.67 -24.05 14.54
C ASP A 407 -7.02 -22.66 14.36
N LEU A 408 -7.76 -21.58 14.55
CA LEU A 408 -7.23 -20.20 14.50
C LEU A 408 -6.09 -20.02 15.52
N ILE A 409 -6.29 -20.46 16.76
CA ILE A 409 -5.26 -20.40 17.81
C ILE A 409 -4.07 -21.28 17.47
N GLY A 410 -4.31 -22.49 16.99
CA GLY A 410 -3.25 -23.43 16.56
C GLY A 410 -2.40 -22.87 15.43
N ALA A 411 -3.02 -22.26 14.42
CA ALA A 411 -2.33 -21.63 13.29
C ALA A 411 -1.47 -20.45 13.75
N LEU A 412 -1.99 -19.59 14.65
CA LEU A 412 -1.25 -18.47 15.22
C LEU A 412 -0.02 -18.96 16.00
N ARG A 413 -0.17 -19.94 16.86
CA ARG A 413 0.92 -20.52 17.65
C ARG A 413 1.99 -21.14 16.78
N LEU A 414 1.59 -22.00 15.84
CA LEU A 414 2.54 -22.61 14.91
C LEU A 414 3.34 -21.55 14.14
N TYR A 415 2.67 -20.48 13.72
CA TYR A 415 3.32 -19.38 13.03
C TYR A 415 4.30 -18.63 13.93
N GLN A 416 3.91 -18.31 15.16
CA GLN A 416 4.77 -17.61 16.13
C GLN A 416 5.98 -18.47 16.51
N ASP A 417 5.78 -19.74 16.81
CA ASP A 417 6.84 -20.70 17.14
C ASP A 417 7.83 -20.83 15.99
N THR A 418 7.32 -21.00 14.76
CA THR A 418 8.14 -21.10 13.55
C THR A 418 8.94 -19.83 13.29
N ARG A 419 8.35 -18.67 13.57
CA ARG A 419 8.98 -17.35 13.36
C ARG A 419 10.07 -17.05 14.39
N GLN A 420 9.94 -17.54 15.61
CA GLN A 420 10.89 -17.30 16.70
C GLN A 420 12.06 -18.27 16.71
N ARG A 421 11.93 -19.44 16.05
CA ARG A 421 12.99 -20.46 16.00
C ARG A 421 14.29 -19.92 15.40
N GLY A 422 15.36 -19.98 16.17
CA GLY A 422 16.72 -19.66 15.72
C GLY A 422 17.00 -18.18 15.45
N ILE A 423 16.12 -17.28 15.83
CA ILE A 423 16.31 -15.84 15.65
C ILE A 423 16.62 -15.20 17.01
N ILE A 424 17.71 -14.41 17.06
CA ILE A 424 18.02 -13.58 18.21
C ILE A 424 17.17 -12.31 18.12
N THR A 425 16.17 -12.18 18.98
CA THR A 425 15.25 -11.04 19.03
C THR A 425 15.81 -9.90 19.85
N GLU A 426 15.33 -8.68 19.62
CA GLU A 426 15.52 -7.60 20.60
C GLU A 426 14.53 -7.83 21.75
N TYR A 427 15.02 -7.71 23.00
CA TYR A 427 14.18 -7.87 24.18
C TYR A 427 13.15 -6.74 24.26
N SER A 428 11.89 -7.10 24.27
CA SER A 428 10.76 -6.24 24.59
C SER A 428 9.90 -6.95 25.63
N LYS A 429 9.54 -6.24 26.68
CA LYS A 429 8.72 -6.82 27.77
C LYS A 429 7.36 -7.30 27.26
N GLU A 430 6.82 -6.64 26.23
CA GLU A 430 5.51 -6.93 25.65
C GLU A 430 5.54 -8.14 24.70
N SER A 431 6.70 -8.45 24.11
CA SER A 431 6.83 -9.51 23.09
C SER A 431 7.73 -10.67 23.51
N PHE A 432 8.27 -10.66 24.74
CA PHE A 432 9.17 -11.69 25.23
C PHE A 432 8.40 -12.96 25.64
N ASP A 433 8.68 -14.07 24.94
CA ASP A 433 8.24 -15.41 25.35
C ASP A 433 9.43 -16.17 25.98
N PRO A 434 9.40 -16.47 27.29
CA PRO A 434 10.48 -17.20 27.97
C PRO A 434 10.77 -18.59 27.41
N LYS A 435 9.81 -19.21 26.74
CA LYS A 435 9.93 -20.60 26.25
C LYS A 435 10.66 -20.68 24.91
N ASN A 436 10.50 -19.68 24.06
CA ASN A 436 10.96 -19.73 22.67
C ASN A 436 11.91 -18.61 22.29
N SER A 437 12.11 -17.57 23.14
CA SER A 437 12.86 -16.39 22.78
C SER A 437 14.33 -16.47 23.20
N PHE A 438 15.22 -16.34 22.21
CA PHE A 438 16.62 -15.99 22.45
C PHE A 438 16.77 -14.48 22.26
N ALA A 439 16.64 -13.73 23.36
CA ALA A 439 16.54 -12.27 23.30
C ALA A 439 17.85 -11.57 23.67
N ARG A 440 18.17 -10.51 22.93
CA ARG A 440 19.27 -9.61 23.20
C ARG A 440 18.77 -8.42 24.03
N ILE A 441 19.43 -8.15 25.14
CA ILE A 441 19.22 -6.94 25.94
C ILE A 441 20.37 -5.96 25.61
N GLY A 442 20.02 -4.74 25.21
CA GLY A 442 20.97 -3.69 24.86
C GLY A 442 21.24 -3.53 23.36
N THR A 443 22.12 -2.57 23.02
CA THR A 443 22.48 -2.18 21.65
C THR A 443 23.78 -2.85 21.18
N GLY A 444 24.01 -2.92 19.86
CA GLY A 444 25.24 -3.48 19.26
C GLY A 444 25.07 -4.89 18.70
N SER A 445 26.16 -5.48 18.20
CA SER A 445 26.15 -6.83 17.63
C SER A 445 26.30 -7.89 18.71
N VAL A 446 25.60 -9.01 18.52
CA VAL A 446 25.74 -10.18 19.41
C VAL A 446 27.08 -10.87 19.12
N GLY A 447 27.85 -11.16 20.16
CA GLY A 447 29.15 -11.84 20.06
C GLY A 447 29.06 -13.27 19.51
N GLY A 448 30.20 -13.78 19.02
CA GLY A 448 30.26 -15.10 18.33
C GLY A 448 29.71 -16.27 19.15
N LYS A 449 29.95 -16.28 20.47
CA LYS A 449 29.42 -17.34 21.37
C LYS A 449 27.87 -17.34 21.40
N ALA A 450 27.26 -16.17 21.52
CA ALA A 450 25.79 -16.06 21.54
C ALA A 450 25.15 -16.41 20.17
N ARG A 451 25.83 -16.07 19.07
CA ARG A 451 25.41 -16.51 17.72
C ARG A 451 25.51 -18.04 17.58
N GLY A 452 26.58 -18.64 18.12
CA GLY A 452 26.75 -20.09 18.14
C GLY A 452 25.66 -20.78 18.96
N LEU A 453 25.28 -20.24 20.11
CA LEU A 453 24.17 -20.77 20.92
C LEU A 453 22.82 -20.62 20.21
N GLY A 454 22.56 -19.50 19.54
CA GLY A 454 21.37 -19.32 18.70
C GLY A 454 21.30 -20.35 17.58
N PHE A 455 22.43 -20.63 16.92
CA PHE A 455 22.53 -21.67 15.89
C PHE A 455 22.27 -23.08 16.44
N VAL A 456 22.89 -23.42 17.59
CA VAL A 456 22.65 -24.70 18.28
C VAL A 456 21.20 -24.86 18.67
N ASN A 457 20.58 -23.79 19.23
CA ASN A 457 19.15 -23.82 19.55
C ASN A 457 18.27 -24.08 18.31
N THR A 458 18.67 -23.57 17.16
CA THR A 458 18.00 -23.88 15.88
C THR A 458 18.11 -25.37 15.53
N LEU A 459 19.29 -25.96 15.70
CA LEU A 459 19.54 -27.38 15.37
C LEU A 459 18.83 -28.36 16.32
N ILE A 460 18.72 -28.01 17.59
CA ILE A 460 18.10 -28.90 18.61
C ILE A 460 16.56 -28.87 18.48
N ASN A 461 16.00 -27.79 17.99
CA ASN A 461 14.55 -27.62 17.88
C ASN A 461 13.99 -27.88 16.46
N ASN A 462 14.83 -28.31 15.53
CA ASN A 462 14.46 -28.88 14.24
C ASN A 462 14.48 -30.41 14.32
#